data_1139b39032cc8d2a2e2b25531efdc022
#
_entry.id   1139b39032cc8d2a2e2b25531efdc022
#
_cell.length_a   1.000
_cell.length_b   1.000
_cell.length_c   1.000
_cell.angle_alpha   90.00
_cell.angle_beta   90.00
_cell.angle_gamma   90.00
#
_symmetry.space_group_name_H-M   'P 1'
#
loop_
_entity.id
_entity.type
_entity.pdbx_description
1 polymer ?
#
loop_
_entity_poly.entity_id
_entity_poly.type
_entity_poly.pdbx_seq_one_letter_code
_entity_poly.pdbx_strand_id
1 'polypeptide(L)'
;MPNNKRIVFAINSLAGGGAERVLTTLLGGSAPWRNRYDIHLALLDDEERAYQVPDWVQVHQLDAGHKLLPSLTQLRGLLGRLQPDATLSFLTRANVANAWAMAGRGKPWLISERVNTSAHLGSNVSAHAARAMVRFAYPRAAHVIAVSEGVVDDLADNFGVRRARMSAIANPVDHDAIVRLAAEEPAFVPAGPYIVAAGRLVPNKNFALLLRAYARADLSERLLILGEGPERTALATLAASLGIADRIDMPGFIANPYALLARARAYAMPSNAEGFPNGLVEAMACGVPVVATNCASGPSEILARSPRHAINAGIDVEAGALVPTDDVNAFAAALRRVLSEPRRTACGAAARARSLDYGVERAATNYWDRIEAALAAPPAPAPSLNDNVRLRQGVTS
;
A
#
# COMPACT_ATOMS: atom_id res chain seq x y z
N MET A 1 7.50 -22.61 -31.84
CA MET A 1 6.46 -22.09 -30.92
C MET A 1 6.48 -20.57 -31.01
N PRO A 2 5.37 -19.86 -31.03
CA PRO A 2 5.42 -18.40 -30.99
C PRO A 2 6.17 -18.00 -29.72
N ASN A 3 7.13 -17.09 -29.88
CA ASN A 3 7.95 -16.61 -28.77
C ASN A 3 7.04 -15.78 -27.89
N ASN A 4 6.67 -16.24 -26.68
CA ASN A 4 5.83 -15.51 -25.75
C ASN A 4 6.47 -14.15 -25.45
N LYS A 5 5.67 -13.08 -25.42
CA LYS A 5 6.17 -11.75 -25.00
C LYS A 5 6.69 -11.82 -23.58
N ARG A 6 7.84 -11.22 -23.35
CA ARG A 6 8.51 -11.22 -22.05
C ARG A 6 8.13 -9.99 -21.24
N ILE A 7 7.62 -10.24 -20.03
CA ILE A 7 7.25 -9.21 -19.07
C ILE A 7 8.15 -9.32 -17.84
N VAL A 8 8.81 -8.22 -17.47
CA VAL A 8 9.66 -8.18 -16.27
C VAL A 8 9.03 -7.31 -15.22
N PHE A 9 8.69 -7.92 -14.09
CA PHE A 9 8.36 -7.21 -12.86
C PHE A 9 9.64 -6.87 -12.11
N ALA A 10 9.69 -5.72 -11.42
CA ALA A 10 10.84 -5.31 -10.62
C ALA A 10 10.40 -4.71 -9.28
N ILE A 11 11.07 -5.11 -8.22
CA ILE A 11 10.85 -4.60 -6.86
C ILE A 11 12.18 -4.58 -6.11
N ASN A 12 12.24 -3.88 -4.96
CA ASN A 12 13.45 -3.81 -4.17
C ASN A 12 13.87 -5.20 -3.64
N SER A 13 13.01 -5.86 -2.89
CA SER A 13 13.23 -7.20 -2.33
C SER A 13 11.88 -7.89 -2.04
N LEU A 14 11.89 -9.05 -1.39
CA LEU A 14 10.71 -9.73 -0.84
C LEU A 14 10.83 -9.96 0.67
N ALA A 15 11.52 -9.09 1.40
CA ALA A 15 11.91 -9.28 2.80
C ALA A 15 10.79 -9.03 3.83
N GLY A 16 9.53 -8.76 3.42
CA GLY A 16 8.41 -8.76 4.37
C GLY A 16 7.57 -7.49 4.44
N GLY A 17 7.64 -6.60 3.45
CA GLY A 17 6.79 -5.41 3.38
C GLY A 17 5.41 -5.64 2.75
N GLY A 18 4.53 -4.66 2.89
CA GLY A 18 3.19 -4.72 2.30
C GLY A 18 3.17 -4.69 0.77
N ALA A 19 4.12 -3.99 0.13
CA ALA A 19 4.24 -3.93 -1.32
C ALA A 19 4.73 -5.26 -1.90
N GLU A 20 5.64 -5.93 -1.21
CA GLU A 20 6.19 -7.24 -1.56
C GLU A 20 5.09 -8.32 -1.50
N ARG A 21 4.28 -8.31 -0.44
CA ARG A 21 3.12 -9.20 -0.32
C ARG A 21 2.12 -8.97 -1.45
N VAL A 22 1.82 -7.71 -1.75
CA VAL A 22 0.93 -7.37 -2.87
C VAL A 22 1.45 -7.87 -4.21
N LEU A 23 2.76 -7.69 -4.49
CA LEU A 23 3.34 -8.17 -5.73
C LEU A 23 3.28 -9.71 -5.82
N THR A 24 3.61 -10.45 -4.76
CA THR A 24 3.53 -11.91 -4.78
C THR A 24 2.11 -12.42 -4.91
N THR A 25 1.14 -11.78 -4.26
CA THR A 25 -0.30 -12.06 -4.44
C THR A 25 -0.74 -11.78 -5.88
N LEU A 26 -0.29 -10.67 -6.48
CA LEU A 26 -0.58 -10.33 -7.88
C LEU A 26 0.03 -11.35 -8.85
N LEU A 27 1.28 -11.77 -8.60
CA LEU A 27 1.93 -12.82 -9.41
C LEU A 27 1.17 -14.14 -9.30
N GLY A 28 0.71 -14.55 -8.12
CA GLY A 28 -0.16 -15.70 -7.94
C GLY A 28 -1.45 -15.60 -8.76
N GLY A 29 -2.11 -14.45 -8.68
CA GLY A 29 -3.31 -14.14 -9.47
C GLY A 29 -3.07 -14.01 -10.97
N SER A 30 -1.81 -13.93 -11.40
CA SER A 30 -1.44 -13.86 -12.83
C SER A 30 -1.36 -15.22 -13.54
N ALA A 31 -1.69 -16.32 -12.87
CA ALA A 31 -1.69 -17.65 -13.45
C ALA A 31 -2.43 -17.80 -14.80
N PRO A 32 -3.57 -17.12 -15.08
CA PRO A 32 -4.23 -17.16 -16.39
C PRO A 32 -3.37 -16.65 -17.56
N TRP A 33 -2.39 -15.80 -17.30
CA TRP A 33 -1.52 -15.20 -18.33
C TRP A 33 -0.22 -15.97 -18.57
N ARG A 34 0.14 -16.95 -17.72
CA ARG A 34 1.42 -17.71 -17.78
C ARG A 34 1.69 -18.42 -19.10
N ASN A 35 0.63 -18.81 -19.84
CA ASN A 35 0.76 -19.48 -21.14
C ASN A 35 0.90 -18.49 -22.31
N ARG A 36 0.62 -17.19 -22.09
CA ARG A 36 0.69 -16.13 -23.09
C ARG A 36 1.93 -15.26 -22.95
N TYR A 37 2.51 -15.22 -21.75
CA TYR A 37 3.65 -14.37 -21.40
C TYR A 37 4.74 -15.15 -20.68
N ASP A 38 5.99 -14.79 -20.98
CA ASP A 38 7.18 -15.23 -20.25
C ASP A 38 7.40 -14.21 -19.10
N ILE A 39 7.10 -14.63 -17.86
CA ILE A 39 7.02 -13.72 -16.71
C ILE A 39 8.26 -13.86 -15.84
N HIS A 40 8.95 -12.72 -15.65
CA HIS A 40 10.16 -12.61 -14.86
C HIS A 40 9.98 -11.64 -13.71
N LEU A 41 10.69 -11.86 -12.61
CA LEU A 41 10.77 -10.98 -11.45
C LEU A 41 12.23 -10.63 -11.17
N ALA A 42 12.56 -9.33 -11.19
CA ALA A 42 13.85 -8.80 -10.77
C ALA A 42 13.78 -8.28 -9.34
N LEU A 43 14.58 -8.83 -8.44
CA LEU A 43 14.77 -8.35 -7.06
C LEU A 43 16.07 -7.56 -7.02
N LEU A 44 16.01 -6.28 -6.61
CA LEU A 44 17.16 -5.38 -6.64
C LEU A 44 18.17 -5.66 -5.52
N ASP A 45 17.72 -6.15 -4.37
CA ASP A 45 18.55 -6.44 -3.20
C ASP A 45 18.51 -7.92 -2.85
N ASP A 46 19.63 -8.46 -2.39
CA ASP A 46 19.74 -9.82 -1.90
C ASP A 46 19.39 -9.87 -0.41
N GLU A 47 18.14 -10.22 -0.14
CA GLU A 47 17.58 -10.35 1.19
C GLU A 47 16.80 -11.66 1.30
N GLU A 48 16.70 -12.19 2.53
CA GLU A 48 15.88 -13.38 2.81
C GLU A 48 14.42 -13.10 2.43
N ARG A 49 13.82 -14.03 1.69
CA ARG A 49 12.46 -13.89 1.18
C ARG A 49 11.42 -14.31 2.21
N ALA A 50 10.58 -13.39 2.63
CA ALA A 50 9.44 -13.67 3.49
C ALA A 50 8.22 -14.18 2.70
N TYR A 51 8.20 -14.01 1.37
CA TYR A 51 7.09 -14.42 0.51
C TYR A 51 7.56 -15.34 -0.61
N GLN A 52 6.73 -16.35 -0.92
CA GLN A 52 6.98 -17.27 -2.02
C GLN A 52 6.51 -16.67 -3.35
N VAL A 53 7.24 -16.97 -4.39
CA VAL A 53 6.91 -16.62 -5.79
C VAL A 53 6.45 -17.88 -6.48
N PRO A 54 5.41 -17.85 -7.34
CA PRO A 54 5.01 -19.02 -8.11
C PRO A 54 6.16 -19.61 -8.95
N ASP A 55 6.29 -20.94 -9.00
CA ASP A 55 7.40 -21.65 -9.65
C ASP A 55 7.54 -21.36 -11.14
N TRP A 56 6.46 -20.92 -11.80
CA TRP A 56 6.46 -20.55 -13.21
C TRP A 56 6.96 -19.13 -13.47
N VAL A 57 7.29 -18.33 -12.45
CA VAL A 57 7.91 -17.00 -12.55
C VAL A 57 9.42 -17.15 -12.43
N GLN A 58 10.16 -16.66 -13.42
CA GLN A 58 11.62 -16.67 -13.38
C GLN A 58 12.16 -15.53 -12.52
N VAL A 59 12.78 -15.87 -11.39
CA VAL A 59 13.31 -14.86 -10.44
C VAL A 59 14.77 -14.58 -10.73
N HIS A 60 15.12 -13.29 -10.85
CA HIS A 60 16.47 -12.77 -11.03
C HIS A 60 16.88 -11.99 -9.78
N GLN A 61 17.84 -12.53 -9.04
CA GLN A 61 18.38 -11.89 -7.86
C GLN A 61 19.54 -10.95 -8.27
N LEU A 62 19.42 -9.67 -7.90
CA LEU A 62 20.47 -8.67 -7.96
C LEU A 62 20.93 -8.37 -6.53
N ASP A 63 22.07 -7.68 -6.41
CA ASP A 63 22.60 -7.22 -5.13
C ASP A 63 23.02 -5.74 -5.27
N ALA A 64 22.07 -4.84 -5.11
CA ALA A 64 22.30 -3.41 -5.15
C ALA A 64 22.62 -2.81 -3.78
N GLY A 65 22.54 -3.58 -2.69
CA GLY A 65 22.86 -3.16 -1.33
C GLY A 65 22.07 -1.93 -0.89
N HIS A 66 20.77 -1.88 -1.19
CA HIS A 66 19.84 -0.78 -0.92
C HIS A 66 20.22 0.58 -1.55
N LYS A 67 21.17 0.60 -2.51
CA LYS A 67 21.68 1.82 -3.12
C LYS A 67 21.07 2.06 -4.49
N LEU A 68 20.78 3.32 -4.81
CA LEU A 68 20.14 3.67 -6.08
C LEU A 68 21.07 3.39 -7.28
N LEU A 69 22.31 3.85 -7.25
CA LEU A 69 23.22 3.74 -8.41
C LEU A 69 23.50 2.28 -8.83
N PRO A 70 23.80 1.33 -7.92
CA PRO A 70 23.85 -0.09 -8.28
C PRO A 70 22.51 -0.61 -8.81
N SER A 71 21.36 -0.17 -8.26
CA SER A 71 20.05 -0.56 -8.78
C SER A 71 19.86 -0.15 -10.25
N LEU A 72 20.28 1.08 -10.62
CA LEU A 72 20.22 1.58 -12.00
C LEU A 72 21.04 0.70 -12.95
N THR A 73 22.31 0.45 -12.60
CA THR A 73 23.26 -0.25 -13.49
C THR A 73 22.98 -1.73 -13.62
N GLN A 74 22.69 -2.41 -12.49
CA GLN A 74 22.41 -3.84 -12.50
C GLN A 74 21.08 -4.18 -13.19
N LEU A 75 20.01 -3.42 -12.91
CA LEU A 75 18.73 -3.61 -13.59
C LEU A 75 18.87 -3.36 -15.11
N ARG A 76 19.58 -2.29 -15.50
CA ARG A 76 19.83 -2.02 -16.93
C ARG A 76 20.59 -3.15 -17.62
N GLY A 77 21.59 -3.73 -16.95
CA GLY A 77 22.32 -4.91 -17.42
C GLY A 77 21.44 -6.14 -17.58
N LEU A 78 20.61 -6.44 -16.58
CA LEU A 78 19.63 -7.54 -16.62
C LEU A 78 18.65 -7.35 -17.79
N LEU A 79 17.99 -6.19 -17.88
CA LEU A 79 17.04 -5.92 -18.97
C LEU A 79 17.71 -5.89 -20.35
N GLY A 80 19.04 -5.60 -20.41
CA GLY A 80 19.84 -5.73 -21.60
C GLY A 80 19.97 -7.17 -22.10
N ARG A 81 20.10 -8.14 -21.18
CA ARG A 81 20.14 -9.57 -21.50
C ARG A 81 18.76 -10.14 -21.79
N LEU A 82 17.75 -9.76 -21.00
CA LEU A 82 16.40 -10.31 -21.12
C LEU A 82 15.61 -9.77 -22.31
N GLN A 83 15.92 -8.54 -22.77
CA GLN A 83 15.20 -7.86 -23.87
C GLN A 83 13.66 -7.91 -23.68
N PRO A 84 13.10 -7.40 -22.56
CA PRO A 84 11.68 -7.51 -22.29
C PRO A 84 10.84 -6.71 -23.29
N ASP A 85 9.61 -7.18 -23.54
CA ASP A 85 8.61 -6.45 -24.32
C ASP A 85 7.90 -5.36 -23.51
N ALA A 86 7.77 -5.57 -22.18
CA ALA A 86 7.34 -4.54 -21.23
C ALA A 86 7.93 -4.79 -19.85
N THR A 87 7.98 -3.74 -19.02
CA THR A 87 8.37 -3.84 -17.61
C THR A 87 7.34 -3.17 -16.72
N LEU A 88 7.17 -3.67 -15.49
CA LEU A 88 6.37 -3.05 -14.44
C LEU A 88 7.15 -3.09 -13.12
N SER A 89 7.38 -1.94 -12.51
CA SER A 89 8.13 -1.84 -11.25
C SER A 89 7.28 -1.36 -10.09
N PHE A 90 7.70 -1.73 -8.87
CA PHE A 90 7.02 -1.42 -7.62
C PHE A 90 7.98 -0.74 -6.67
N LEU A 91 7.52 0.29 -5.96
CA LEU A 91 8.27 1.13 -5.04
C LEU A 91 9.21 2.13 -5.74
N THR A 92 9.36 3.31 -5.14
CA THR A 92 10.00 4.48 -5.75
C THR A 92 11.41 4.20 -6.29
N ARG A 93 12.27 3.47 -5.54
CA ARG A 93 13.63 3.16 -6.00
C ARG A 93 13.63 2.26 -7.24
N ALA A 94 12.85 1.18 -7.23
CA ALA A 94 12.71 0.30 -8.39
C ALA A 94 12.02 1.02 -9.57
N ASN A 95 11.07 1.93 -9.31
CA ASN A 95 10.43 2.74 -10.33
C ASN A 95 11.42 3.65 -11.06
N VAL A 96 12.31 4.31 -10.31
CA VAL A 96 13.39 5.15 -10.88
C VAL A 96 14.41 4.27 -11.63
N ALA A 97 14.78 3.11 -11.08
CA ALA A 97 15.69 2.18 -11.73
C ALA A 97 15.12 1.64 -13.04
N ASN A 98 13.84 1.29 -13.06
CA ASN A 98 13.13 0.85 -14.26
C ASN A 98 13.08 1.94 -15.35
N ALA A 99 12.74 3.17 -14.98
CA ALA A 99 12.73 4.30 -15.90
C ALA A 99 14.10 4.51 -16.58
N TRP A 100 15.18 4.43 -15.80
CA TRP A 100 16.56 4.53 -16.31
C TRP A 100 16.92 3.32 -17.19
N ALA A 101 16.61 2.11 -16.75
CA ALA A 101 16.95 0.89 -17.46
C ALA A 101 16.22 0.76 -18.80
N MET A 102 15.00 1.27 -18.90
CA MET A 102 14.18 1.23 -20.12
C MET A 102 14.39 2.43 -21.04
N ALA A 103 15.08 3.48 -20.58
CA ALA A 103 15.36 4.65 -21.41
C ALA A 103 16.08 4.27 -22.71
N GLY A 104 15.53 4.74 -23.85
CA GLY A 104 16.09 4.49 -25.20
C GLY A 104 15.82 3.11 -25.80
N ARG A 105 15.05 2.22 -25.11
CA ARG A 105 14.75 0.87 -25.64
C ARG A 105 13.55 0.80 -26.58
N GLY A 106 12.72 1.85 -26.65
CA GLY A 106 11.51 1.87 -27.50
C GLY A 106 10.42 0.89 -27.04
N LYS A 107 10.55 0.32 -25.85
CA LYS A 107 9.58 -0.62 -25.26
C LYS A 107 8.84 0.07 -24.10
N PRO A 108 7.55 -0.25 -23.88
CA PRO A 108 6.77 0.32 -22.80
C PRO A 108 7.30 -0.11 -21.42
N TRP A 109 7.27 0.80 -20.49
CA TRP A 109 7.53 0.53 -19.09
C TRP A 109 6.47 1.21 -18.23
N LEU A 110 6.00 0.47 -17.26
CA LEU A 110 4.98 0.87 -16.32
C LEU A 110 5.60 0.95 -14.92
N ILE A 111 4.97 1.75 -14.07
CA ILE A 111 5.33 1.83 -12.66
C ILE A 111 4.10 1.68 -11.79
N SER A 112 4.27 1.07 -10.61
CA SER A 112 3.25 1.00 -9.57
C SER A 112 3.70 1.81 -8.36
N GLU A 113 2.94 2.90 -8.05
CA GLU A 113 3.20 3.70 -6.86
C GLU A 113 2.31 3.24 -5.70
N ARG A 114 2.96 2.93 -4.57
CA ARG A 114 2.36 2.22 -3.45
C ARG A 114 2.10 3.07 -2.23
N VAL A 115 2.54 4.34 -2.25
CA VAL A 115 2.45 5.27 -1.13
C VAL A 115 1.98 6.64 -1.62
N ASN A 116 1.45 7.46 -0.72
CA ASN A 116 1.33 8.89 -1.00
C ASN A 116 2.74 9.48 -1.06
N THR A 117 3.20 9.82 -2.26
CA THR A 117 4.60 10.15 -2.56
C THR A 117 5.03 11.42 -1.83
N SER A 118 4.17 12.43 -1.76
CA SER A 118 4.44 13.68 -1.06
C SER A 118 4.63 13.47 0.44
N ALA A 119 3.77 12.66 1.06
CA ALA A 119 3.85 12.35 2.48
C ALA A 119 5.06 11.44 2.80
N HIS A 120 5.40 10.53 1.89
CA HIS A 120 6.51 9.58 2.09
C HIS A 120 7.88 10.21 1.98
N LEU A 121 8.10 11.12 1.03
CA LEU A 121 9.41 11.70 0.76
C LEU A 121 9.85 12.76 1.79
N GLY A 122 8.93 13.32 2.60
CA GLY A 122 9.28 14.32 3.60
C GLY A 122 9.81 15.64 2.99
N SER A 123 10.61 16.40 3.76
CA SER A 123 11.04 17.76 3.39
C SER A 123 12.55 18.03 3.52
N ASN A 124 13.38 17.02 3.81
CA ASN A 124 14.84 17.21 3.92
C ASN A 124 15.53 17.31 2.55
N VAL A 125 16.83 17.61 2.51
CA VAL A 125 17.61 17.80 1.26
C VAL A 125 17.57 16.57 0.36
N SER A 126 17.70 15.37 0.92
CA SER A 126 17.62 14.11 0.16
C SER A 126 16.22 13.91 -0.44
N ALA A 127 15.18 14.37 0.23
CA ALA A 127 13.80 14.34 -0.25
C ALA A 127 13.61 15.23 -1.49
N HIS A 128 14.27 16.39 -1.57
CA HIS A 128 14.23 17.25 -2.76
C HIS A 128 14.82 16.56 -3.99
N ALA A 129 15.96 15.87 -3.83
CA ALA A 129 16.56 15.09 -4.90
C ALA A 129 15.64 13.93 -5.34
N ALA A 130 15.06 13.21 -4.39
CA ALA A 130 14.10 12.14 -4.68
C ALA A 130 12.84 12.67 -5.40
N ARG A 131 12.29 13.81 -4.96
CA ARG A 131 11.16 14.48 -5.64
C ARG A 131 11.51 14.88 -7.09
N ALA A 132 12.71 15.40 -7.30
CA ALA A 132 13.18 15.74 -8.65
C ALA A 132 13.28 14.50 -9.55
N MET A 133 13.80 13.38 -9.03
CA MET A 133 13.85 12.12 -9.77
C MET A 133 12.45 11.57 -10.11
N VAL A 134 11.51 11.62 -9.18
CA VAL A 134 10.12 11.22 -9.43
C VAL A 134 9.48 12.12 -10.49
N ARG A 135 9.61 13.45 -10.38
CA ARG A 135 9.12 14.41 -11.37
C ARG A 135 9.73 14.20 -12.75
N PHE A 136 10.96 13.73 -12.82
CA PHE A 136 11.60 13.43 -14.09
C PHE A 136 11.15 12.08 -14.65
N ALA A 137 11.09 11.05 -13.85
CA ALA A 137 10.84 9.67 -14.27
C ALA A 137 9.34 9.42 -14.56
N TYR A 138 8.46 9.66 -13.57
CA TYR A 138 7.07 9.19 -13.61
C TYR A 138 6.23 9.72 -14.80
N PRO A 139 6.32 11.00 -15.19
CA PRO A 139 5.57 11.50 -16.37
C PRO A 139 5.96 10.84 -17.71
N ARG A 140 7.09 10.13 -17.75
CA ARG A 140 7.62 9.45 -18.95
C ARG A 140 7.20 7.99 -19.03
N ALA A 141 6.64 7.42 -17.96
CA ALA A 141 6.11 6.07 -17.99
C ALA A 141 4.98 5.93 -19.03
N ALA A 142 4.88 4.78 -19.67
CA ALA A 142 3.77 4.48 -20.54
C ALA A 142 2.45 4.53 -19.75
N HIS A 143 2.46 4.02 -18.52
CA HIS A 143 1.34 4.11 -17.60
C HIS A 143 1.83 4.06 -16.14
N VAL A 144 1.12 4.76 -15.24
CA VAL A 144 1.36 4.74 -13.78
C VAL A 144 0.15 4.12 -13.10
N ILE A 145 0.38 3.05 -12.37
CA ILE A 145 -0.64 2.40 -11.55
C ILE A 145 -0.47 2.89 -10.11
N ALA A 146 -1.40 3.71 -9.66
CA ALA A 146 -1.46 4.19 -8.28
C ALA A 146 -2.37 3.27 -7.45
N VAL A 147 -2.13 3.15 -6.14
CA VAL A 147 -2.91 2.25 -5.27
C VAL A 147 -4.27 2.81 -4.86
N SER A 148 -4.52 4.10 -5.10
CA SER A 148 -5.75 4.80 -4.74
C SER A 148 -5.89 6.08 -5.57
N GLU A 149 -7.10 6.64 -5.65
CA GLU A 149 -7.34 7.93 -6.33
C GLU A 149 -6.60 9.07 -5.62
N GLY A 150 -6.49 9.05 -4.30
CA GLY A 150 -5.70 10.04 -3.57
C GLY A 150 -4.20 10.02 -3.92
N VAL A 151 -3.65 8.87 -4.33
CA VAL A 151 -2.27 8.80 -4.87
C VAL A 151 -2.23 9.29 -6.32
N VAL A 152 -3.26 9.06 -7.13
CA VAL A 152 -3.40 9.68 -8.47
C VAL A 152 -3.41 11.21 -8.35
N ASP A 153 -4.19 11.75 -7.41
CA ASP A 153 -4.26 13.19 -7.14
C ASP A 153 -2.88 13.75 -6.75
N ASP A 154 -2.21 13.10 -5.80
CA ASP A 154 -0.86 13.50 -5.38
C ASP A 154 0.16 13.52 -6.53
N LEU A 155 0.14 12.49 -7.38
CA LEU A 155 1.05 12.40 -8.52
C LEU A 155 0.73 13.43 -9.61
N ALA A 156 -0.54 13.73 -9.83
CA ALA A 156 -0.95 14.77 -10.79
C ALA A 156 -0.54 16.16 -10.31
N ASP A 157 -0.89 16.49 -9.08
CA ASP A 157 -0.76 17.85 -8.54
C ASP A 157 0.70 18.18 -8.18
N ASN A 158 1.47 17.20 -7.68
CA ASN A 158 2.80 17.44 -7.14
C ASN A 158 3.95 16.93 -8.02
N PHE A 159 3.70 16.01 -8.95
CA PHE A 159 4.76 15.35 -9.73
C PHE A 159 4.58 15.45 -11.24
N GLY A 160 3.52 16.12 -11.73
CA GLY A 160 3.29 16.40 -13.13
C GLY A 160 2.93 15.19 -13.99
N VAL A 161 2.40 14.13 -13.39
CA VAL A 161 1.92 12.96 -14.11
C VAL A 161 0.51 13.24 -14.63
N ARG A 162 0.30 13.08 -15.94
CA ARG A 162 -1.02 13.33 -16.54
C ARG A 162 -2.04 12.27 -16.10
N ARG A 163 -3.21 12.68 -15.64
CA ARG A 163 -4.29 11.78 -15.20
C ARG A 163 -4.64 10.71 -16.24
N ALA A 164 -4.65 11.06 -17.53
CA ALA A 164 -4.91 10.12 -18.61
C ALA A 164 -3.87 8.98 -18.75
N ARG A 165 -2.71 9.10 -18.08
CA ARG A 165 -1.69 8.06 -18.00
C ARG A 165 -1.66 7.35 -16.64
N MET A 166 -2.68 7.53 -15.82
CA MET A 166 -2.77 6.91 -14.52
C MET A 166 -4.04 6.07 -14.38
N SER A 167 -3.99 5.08 -13.53
CA SER A 167 -5.14 4.33 -13.06
C SER A 167 -4.97 4.02 -11.57
N ALA A 168 -6.03 4.18 -10.80
CA ALA A 168 -6.07 3.68 -9.43
C ALA A 168 -6.44 2.20 -9.46
N ILE A 169 -5.55 1.33 -8.98
CA ILE A 169 -5.80 -0.10 -8.80
C ILE A 169 -5.45 -0.44 -7.36
N ALA A 170 -6.48 -0.74 -6.57
CA ALA A 170 -6.36 -1.11 -5.18
C ALA A 170 -5.54 -2.39 -4.99
N ASN A 171 -4.96 -2.54 -3.79
CA ASN A 171 -4.21 -3.74 -3.43
C ASN A 171 -5.13 -4.96 -3.39
N PRO A 172 -4.68 -6.11 -3.93
CA PRO A 172 -5.41 -7.36 -3.80
C PRO A 172 -5.44 -7.87 -2.37
N VAL A 173 -6.57 -8.44 -1.99
CA VAL A 173 -6.76 -9.18 -0.74
C VAL A 173 -7.11 -10.61 -1.07
N ASP A 174 -6.31 -11.55 -0.56
CA ASP A 174 -6.55 -12.98 -0.68
C ASP A 174 -7.52 -13.42 0.43
N HIS A 175 -8.83 -13.39 0.12
CA HIS A 175 -9.89 -13.72 1.07
C HIS A 175 -9.81 -15.18 1.52
N ASP A 176 -9.47 -16.10 0.64
CA ASP A 176 -9.38 -17.53 0.99
C ASP A 176 -8.23 -17.79 1.96
N ALA A 177 -7.08 -17.15 1.73
CA ALA A 177 -5.97 -17.21 2.66
C ALA A 177 -6.32 -16.58 4.01
N ILE A 178 -6.99 -15.42 4.01
CA ILE A 178 -7.43 -14.76 5.26
C ILE A 178 -8.40 -15.65 6.04
N VAL A 179 -9.41 -16.23 5.40
CA VAL A 179 -10.37 -17.12 6.05
C VAL A 179 -9.67 -18.32 6.67
N ARG A 180 -8.75 -18.96 5.94
CA ARG A 180 -7.97 -20.10 6.44
C ARG A 180 -7.12 -19.70 7.65
N LEU A 181 -6.34 -18.64 7.54
CA LEU A 181 -5.44 -18.16 8.59
C LEU A 181 -6.19 -17.61 9.81
N ALA A 182 -7.37 -17.04 9.63
CA ALA A 182 -8.23 -16.56 10.72
C ALA A 182 -8.80 -17.70 11.58
N ALA A 183 -8.93 -18.90 11.02
CA ALA A 183 -9.40 -20.09 11.72
C ALA A 183 -8.31 -20.75 12.60
N GLU A 184 -7.04 -20.39 12.42
CA GLU A 184 -5.93 -20.92 13.20
C GLU A 184 -5.96 -20.40 14.66
N GLU A 185 -5.26 -21.11 15.55
CA GLU A 185 -5.06 -20.64 16.92
C GLU A 185 -4.11 -19.43 16.92
N PRO A 186 -4.46 -18.33 17.62
CA PRO A 186 -3.63 -17.15 17.68
C PRO A 186 -2.36 -17.40 18.50
N ALA A 187 -1.23 -16.88 18.05
CA ALA A 187 0.05 -16.94 18.76
C ALA A 187 0.07 -16.17 20.10
N PHE A 188 -0.92 -15.31 20.31
CA PHE A 188 -1.12 -14.52 21.52
C PHE A 188 -2.61 -14.48 21.85
N VAL A 189 -2.98 -14.60 23.11
CA VAL A 189 -4.38 -14.55 23.57
C VAL A 189 -4.53 -13.38 24.56
N PRO A 190 -5.23 -12.29 24.18
CA PRO A 190 -5.52 -11.19 25.10
C PRO A 190 -6.40 -11.65 26.28
N ALA A 191 -6.23 -11.01 27.44
CA ALA A 191 -7.03 -11.29 28.62
C ALA A 191 -8.43 -10.63 28.54
N GLY A 192 -9.28 -11.13 27.64
CA GLY A 192 -10.66 -10.67 27.44
C GLY A 192 -10.91 -10.00 26.08
N PRO A 193 -12.08 -9.36 25.88
CA PRO A 193 -12.43 -8.69 24.64
C PRO A 193 -11.47 -7.54 24.31
N TYR A 194 -11.17 -7.33 23.03
CA TYR A 194 -10.19 -6.34 22.61
C TYR A 194 -10.53 -5.62 21.31
N ILE A 195 -9.99 -4.42 21.18
CA ILE A 195 -9.85 -3.66 19.95
C ILE A 195 -8.44 -3.93 19.43
N VAL A 196 -8.27 -4.05 18.12
CA VAL A 196 -6.96 -4.29 17.52
C VAL A 196 -6.55 -3.15 16.60
N ALA A 197 -5.26 -2.83 16.61
CA ALA A 197 -4.60 -1.96 15.65
C ALA A 197 -3.32 -2.66 15.16
N ALA A 198 -2.96 -2.50 13.88
CA ALA A 198 -1.80 -3.19 13.32
C ALA A 198 -0.99 -2.27 12.40
N GLY A 199 0.35 -2.31 12.52
CA GLY A 199 1.25 -1.56 11.65
C GLY A 199 2.62 -1.33 12.29
N ARG A 200 3.56 -0.80 11.49
CA ARG A 200 4.86 -0.38 12.03
C ARG A 200 4.66 0.76 13.03
N LEU A 201 5.38 0.71 14.14
CA LEU A 201 5.31 1.76 15.18
C LEU A 201 6.19 2.95 14.76
N VAL A 202 5.65 3.76 13.84
CA VAL A 202 6.30 4.93 13.24
C VAL A 202 5.35 6.14 13.26
N PRO A 203 5.85 7.40 13.22
CA PRO A 203 5.05 8.61 13.42
C PRO A 203 3.81 8.72 12.53
N ASN A 204 3.90 8.32 11.25
CA ASN A 204 2.76 8.43 10.34
C ASN A 204 1.60 7.45 10.65
N LYS A 205 1.83 6.40 11.44
CA LYS A 205 0.78 5.51 11.94
C LYS A 205 0.04 6.06 13.16
N ASN A 206 0.60 7.04 13.83
CA ASN A 206 0.00 7.85 14.89
C ASN A 206 -0.71 7.05 16.01
N PHE A 207 -0.07 5.98 16.48
CA PHE A 207 -0.61 5.19 17.60
C PHE A 207 -0.75 6.04 18.88
N ALA A 208 -0.03 7.17 18.99
CA ALA A 208 -0.21 8.11 20.09
C ALA A 208 -1.62 8.73 20.11
N LEU A 209 -2.21 9.04 18.95
CA LEU A 209 -3.61 9.44 18.83
C LEU A 209 -4.54 8.35 19.37
N LEU A 210 -4.30 7.08 18.97
CA LEU A 210 -5.12 5.95 19.42
C LEU A 210 -5.06 5.77 20.93
N LEU A 211 -3.88 5.83 21.55
CA LEU A 211 -3.74 5.71 23.01
C LEU A 211 -4.53 6.80 23.74
N ARG A 212 -4.44 8.08 23.31
CA ARG A 212 -5.21 9.18 23.89
C ARG A 212 -6.71 9.00 23.69
N ALA A 213 -7.14 8.58 22.51
CA ALA A 213 -8.54 8.34 22.20
C ALA A 213 -9.09 7.15 23.01
N TYR A 214 -8.32 6.09 23.17
CA TYR A 214 -8.70 4.94 23.96
C TYR A 214 -8.85 5.29 25.44
N ALA A 215 -7.89 6.01 26.03
CA ALA A 215 -8.00 6.50 27.40
C ALA A 215 -9.27 7.36 27.61
N ARG A 216 -9.58 8.24 26.63
CA ARG A 216 -10.78 9.11 26.70
C ARG A 216 -12.07 8.34 26.44
N ALA A 217 -12.02 7.27 25.67
CA ALA A 217 -13.20 6.46 25.36
C ALA A 217 -13.68 5.65 26.55
N ASP A 218 -12.83 5.37 27.53
CA ASP A 218 -13.13 4.61 28.76
C ASP A 218 -13.90 3.30 28.46
N LEU A 219 -13.33 2.49 27.59
CA LEU A 219 -13.92 1.24 27.12
C LEU A 219 -13.61 0.09 28.07
N SER A 220 -14.41 -0.96 28.06
CA SER A 220 -14.14 -2.20 28.80
C SER A 220 -13.15 -3.12 28.05
N GLU A 221 -13.09 -3.01 26.74
CA GLU A 221 -12.20 -3.78 25.88
C GLU A 221 -10.74 -3.37 26.08
N ARG A 222 -9.82 -4.34 25.98
CA ARG A 222 -8.38 -4.09 25.94
C ARG A 222 -8.00 -3.50 24.56
N LEU A 223 -6.84 -2.86 24.48
CA LEU A 223 -6.27 -2.42 23.22
C LEU A 223 -5.04 -3.27 22.88
N LEU A 224 -5.11 -3.97 21.75
CA LEU A 224 -4.03 -4.78 21.21
C LEU A 224 -3.38 -4.05 20.03
N ILE A 225 -2.07 -3.76 20.10
CA ILE A 225 -1.30 -3.11 19.05
C ILE A 225 -0.27 -4.11 18.50
N LEU A 226 -0.48 -4.54 17.25
CA LEU A 226 0.37 -5.50 16.54
C LEU A 226 1.41 -4.76 15.70
N GLY A 227 2.67 -5.07 15.91
CA GLY A 227 3.79 -4.53 15.12
C GLY A 227 4.96 -4.05 15.95
N GLU A 228 6.02 -3.69 15.23
CA GLU A 228 7.28 -3.19 15.80
C GLU A 228 7.66 -1.85 15.17
N GLY A 229 8.53 -1.11 15.85
CA GLY A 229 9.08 0.13 15.34
C GLY A 229 9.68 1.04 16.40
N PRO A 230 10.33 2.11 15.96
CA PRO A 230 11.10 3.01 16.85
C PRO A 230 10.24 3.71 17.91
N GLU A 231 8.92 3.85 17.72
CA GLU A 231 8.04 4.53 18.69
C GLU A 231 7.61 3.63 19.86
N ARG A 232 7.97 2.32 19.88
CA ARG A 232 7.51 1.37 20.92
C ARG A 232 7.69 1.90 22.34
N THR A 233 8.89 2.37 22.68
CA THR A 233 9.19 2.90 24.03
C THR A 233 8.38 4.16 24.35
N ALA A 234 8.26 5.08 23.39
CA ALA A 234 7.47 6.31 23.57
C ALA A 234 5.98 6.00 23.78
N LEU A 235 5.43 5.03 23.05
CA LEU A 235 4.04 4.59 23.20
C LEU A 235 3.80 3.92 24.57
N ALA A 236 4.72 3.09 25.05
CA ALA A 236 4.62 2.48 26.39
C ALA A 236 4.66 3.55 27.49
N THR A 237 5.56 4.54 27.37
CA THR A 237 5.62 5.67 28.30
C THR A 237 4.32 6.50 28.27
N LEU A 238 3.77 6.75 27.10
CA LEU A 238 2.49 7.46 26.95
C LEU A 238 1.33 6.66 27.58
N ALA A 239 1.26 5.34 27.37
CA ALA A 239 0.23 4.50 27.98
C ALA A 239 0.29 4.55 29.52
N ALA A 240 1.51 4.51 30.10
CA ALA A 240 1.71 4.65 31.53
C ALA A 240 1.26 6.05 32.05
N SER A 241 1.61 7.12 31.34
CA SER A 241 1.21 8.49 31.72
C SER A 241 -0.31 8.73 31.64
N LEU A 242 -1.00 7.96 30.78
CA LEU A 242 -2.46 8.00 30.63
C LEU A 242 -3.19 7.06 31.62
N GLY A 243 -2.45 6.27 32.42
CA GLY A 243 -3.03 5.31 33.38
C GLY A 243 -3.74 4.13 32.72
N ILE A 244 -3.32 3.73 31.51
CA ILE A 244 -3.92 2.64 30.72
C ILE A 244 -2.95 1.50 30.39
N ALA A 245 -1.73 1.51 30.95
CA ALA A 245 -0.68 0.56 30.59
C ALA A 245 -1.09 -0.91 30.83
N ASP A 246 -1.84 -1.19 31.89
CA ASP A 246 -2.37 -2.50 32.26
C ASP A 246 -3.44 -3.04 31.29
N ARG A 247 -3.97 -2.17 30.44
CA ARG A 247 -5.04 -2.48 29.47
C ARG A 247 -4.52 -2.51 28.02
N ILE A 248 -3.22 -2.31 27.82
CA ILE A 248 -2.57 -2.29 26.49
C ILE A 248 -1.69 -3.53 26.33
N ASP A 249 -1.90 -4.26 25.25
CA ASP A 249 -1.05 -5.37 24.83
C ASP A 249 -0.27 -4.98 23.57
N MET A 250 1.07 -5.06 23.63
CA MET A 250 1.96 -4.84 22.48
C MET A 250 2.87 -6.07 22.28
N PRO A 251 2.37 -7.19 21.75
CA PRO A 251 3.14 -8.43 21.63
C PRO A 251 4.25 -8.38 20.57
N GLY A 252 4.32 -7.29 19.79
CA GLY A 252 5.29 -7.15 18.72
C GLY A 252 4.76 -7.60 17.36
N PHE A 253 5.66 -8.07 16.50
CA PHE A 253 5.30 -8.62 15.19
C PHE A 253 4.64 -9.99 15.35
N ILE A 254 3.49 -10.17 14.73
CA ILE A 254 2.74 -11.44 14.68
C ILE A 254 2.66 -11.89 13.22
N ALA A 255 3.17 -13.09 12.94
CA ALA A 255 3.22 -13.64 11.57
C ALA A 255 1.82 -13.88 10.99
N ASN A 256 0.90 -14.43 11.80
CA ASN A 256 -0.51 -14.57 11.43
C ASN A 256 -1.38 -13.60 12.26
N PRO A 257 -1.59 -12.35 11.80
CA PRO A 257 -2.45 -11.42 12.52
C PRO A 257 -3.94 -11.73 12.35
N TYR A 258 -4.33 -12.50 11.33
CA TYR A 258 -5.73 -12.73 10.98
C TYR A 258 -6.50 -13.50 12.06
N ALA A 259 -5.83 -14.43 12.75
CA ALA A 259 -6.40 -15.16 13.88
C ALA A 259 -6.79 -14.21 15.04
N LEU A 260 -6.03 -13.12 15.23
CA LEU A 260 -6.33 -12.06 16.19
C LEU A 260 -7.34 -11.05 15.62
N LEU A 261 -7.22 -10.65 14.36
CA LEU A 261 -8.16 -9.75 13.71
C LEU A 261 -9.59 -10.31 13.78
N ALA A 262 -9.79 -11.55 13.40
CA ALA A 262 -11.12 -12.18 13.35
C ALA A 262 -11.84 -12.28 14.71
N ARG A 263 -11.08 -12.22 15.80
CA ARG A 263 -11.61 -12.28 17.18
C ARG A 263 -11.76 -10.90 17.83
N ALA A 264 -11.31 -9.83 17.15
CA ALA A 264 -11.39 -8.47 17.67
C ALA A 264 -12.80 -7.90 17.60
N ARG A 265 -13.13 -7.00 18.53
CA ARG A 265 -14.41 -6.29 18.53
C ARG A 265 -14.45 -5.12 17.56
N ALA A 266 -13.30 -4.49 17.30
CA ALA A 266 -13.12 -3.45 16.29
C ALA A 266 -11.66 -3.37 15.85
N TYR A 267 -11.42 -2.85 14.66
CA TYR A 267 -10.10 -2.46 14.17
C TYR A 267 -9.97 -0.94 14.20
N ALA A 268 -8.87 -0.44 14.76
CA ALA A 268 -8.59 0.98 14.86
C ALA A 268 -7.38 1.37 14.00
N MET A 269 -7.55 2.35 13.12
CA MET A 269 -6.49 2.86 12.24
C MET A 269 -6.32 4.37 12.41
N PRO A 270 -5.38 4.83 13.24
CA PRO A 270 -5.19 6.25 13.56
C PRO A 270 -4.25 7.00 12.60
N SER A 271 -3.90 6.43 11.44
CA SER A 271 -2.85 6.89 10.55
C SER A 271 -3.03 8.33 10.05
N ASN A 272 -1.92 9.08 9.94
CA ASN A 272 -1.87 10.40 9.32
C ASN A 272 -1.69 10.35 7.80
N ALA A 273 -1.09 9.27 7.29
CA ALA A 273 -0.85 9.07 5.87
C ALA A 273 -0.82 7.59 5.51
N GLU A 274 -1.50 7.26 4.43
CA GLU A 274 -1.50 5.94 3.78
C GLU A 274 -1.40 6.10 2.26
N GLY A 275 -1.03 5.05 1.56
CA GLY A 275 -1.29 4.91 0.12
C GLY A 275 -2.59 4.14 -0.09
N PHE A 276 -2.57 2.90 0.38
CA PHE A 276 -3.73 2.02 0.53
C PHE A 276 -3.51 1.17 1.79
N PRO A 277 -4.36 1.31 2.81
CA PRO A 277 -4.16 0.65 4.10
C PRO A 277 -4.57 -0.82 4.05
N ASN A 278 -3.64 -1.74 3.72
CA ASN A 278 -3.91 -3.18 3.66
C ASN A 278 -4.56 -3.70 4.94
N GLY A 279 -4.01 -3.34 6.12
CA GLY A 279 -4.53 -3.79 7.40
C GLY A 279 -6.00 -3.42 7.64
N LEU A 280 -6.47 -2.30 7.07
CA LEU A 280 -7.88 -1.91 7.12
C LEU A 280 -8.74 -2.90 6.34
N VAL A 281 -8.38 -3.19 5.08
CA VAL A 281 -9.16 -4.11 4.23
C VAL A 281 -9.05 -5.56 4.72
N GLU A 282 -7.91 -5.94 5.29
CA GLU A 282 -7.72 -7.25 5.91
C GLU A 282 -8.60 -7.43 7.16
N ALA A 283 -8.70 -6.42 8.01
CA ALA A 283 -9.64 -6.43 9.14
C ALA A 283 -11.10 -6.50 8.65
N MET A 284 -11.43 -5.75 7.59
CA MET A 284 -12.75 -5.83 6.95
C MET A 284 -13.04 -7.22 6.40
N ALA A 285 -12.07 -7.88 5.76
CA ALA A 285 -12.19 -9.25 5.27
C ALA A 285 -12.44 -10.27 6.40
N CYS A 286 -11.89 -10.02 7.60
CA CYS A 286 -12.19 -10.78 8.81
C CYS A 286 -13.60 -10.48 9.38
N GLY A 287 -14.37 -9.55 8.80
CA GLY A 287 -15.68 -9.16 9.29
C GLY A 287 -15.64 -8.26 10.53
N VAL A 288 -14.57 -7.52 10.73
CA VAL A 288 -14.38 -6.66 11.90
C VAL A 288 -14.80 -5.22 11.56
N PRO A 289 -15.65 -4.57 12.37
CA PRO A 289 -15.98 -3.17 12.18
C PRO A 289 -14.76 -2.28 12.38
N VAL A 290 -14.71 -1.15 11.68
CA VAL A 290 -13.49 -0.34 11.62
C VAL A 290 -13.73 1.10 12.08
N VAL A 291 -12.74 1.68 12.75
CA VAL A 291 -12.63 3.13 13.01
C VAL A 291 -11.31 3.59 12.39
N ALA A 292 -11.38 4.49 11.42
CA ALA A 292 -10.20 4.97 10.72
C ALA A 292 -10.17 6.51 10.66
N THR A 293 -8.97 7.06 10.64
CA THR A 293 -8.77 8.47 10.29
C THR A 293 -8.98 8.68 8.79
N ASN A 294 -9.54 9.82 8.40
CA ASN A 294 -9.66 10.27 7.02
C ASN A 294 -8.33 10.91 6.55
N CYS A 295 -7.27 10.12 6.51
CA CYS A 295 -5.95 10.59 6.04
C CYS A 295 -5.90 10.73 4.52
N ALA A 296 -4.74 11.19 3.99
CA ALA A 296 -4.62 11.74 2.64
C ALA A 296 -5.12 10.83 1.51
N SER A 297 -4.99 9.50 1.61
CA SER A 297 -5.44 8.55 0.59
C SER A 297 -5.82 7.20 1.19
N GLY A 298 -6.77 6.53 0.59
CA GLY A 298 -7.22 5.17 0.91
C GLY A 298 -8.48 5.09 1.79
N PRO A 299 -8.50 5.54 3.07
CA PRO A 299 -9.61 5.25 3.98
C PRO A 299 -10.99 5.70 3.50
N SER A 300 -11.11 6.93 3.00
CA SER A 300 -12.39 7.45 2.48
C SER A 300 -12.86 6.70 1.23
N GLU A 301 -11.93 6.33 0.36
CA GLU A 301 -12.22 5.56 -0.85
C GLU A 301 -12.71 4.14 -0.49
N ILE A 302 -12.07 3.53 0.52
CA ILE A 302 -12.41 2.18 0.98
C ILE A 302 -13.75 2.18 1.72
N LEU A 303 -13.93 3.07 2.68
CA LEU A 303 -15.06 3.01 3.62
C LEU A 303 -16.29 3.77 3.14
N ALA A 304 -16.11 4.92 2.47
CA ALA A 304 -17.20 5.80 2.04
C ALA A 304 -17.39 5.86 0.52
N ARG A 305 -16.54 5.17 -0.28
CA ARG A 305 -16.56 5.26 -1.77
C ARG A 305 -16.47 6.71 -2.27
N SER A 306 -15.78 7.55 -1.55
CA SER A 306 -15.72 9.00 -1.79
C SER A 306 -14.29 9.50 -1.74
N PRO A 307 -13.94 10.54 -2.49
CA PRO A 307 -12.64 11.16 -2.36
C PRO A 307 -12.51 11.84 -0.99
N ARG A 308 -11.29 11.92 -0.48
CA ARG A 308 -11.00 12.45 0.86
C ARG A 308 -11.60 13.84 1.09
N HIS A 309 -11.48 14.73 0.10
CA HIS A 309 -11.92 16.13 0.22
C HIS A 309 -13.44 16.30 0.31
N ALA A 310 -14.23 15.28 -0.03
CA ALA A 310 -15.68 15.29 0.15
C ALA A 310 -16.12 15.03 1.61
N ILE A 311 -15.18 14.65 2.49
CA ILE A 311 -15.47 14.28 3.88
C ILE A 311 -14.68 15.23 4.80
N ASN A 312 -15.36 16.27 5.29
CA ASN A 312 -14.75 17.34 6.10
C ASN A 312 -14.95 17.17 7.61
N ALA A 313 -15.79 16.23 8.04
CA ALA A 313 -16.08 15.96 9.44
C ALA A 313 -16.06 14.43 9.69
N GLY A 314 -16.12 14.05 10.96
CA GLY A 314 -16.33 12.64 11.31
C GLY A 314 -17.70 12.15 10.82
N ILE A 315 -17.70 11.03 10.11
CA ILE A 315 -18.91 10.40 9.59
C ILE A 315 -18.99 8.92 9.99
N ASP A 316 -20.20 8.47 10.18
CA ASP A 316 -20.52 7.05 10.26
C ASP A 316 -20.68 6.49 8.86
N VAL A 317 -20.10 5.31 8.62
CA VAL A 317 -20.17 4.56 7.37
C VAL A 317 -20.69 3.14 7.65
N GLU A 318 -21.10 2.42 6.61
CA GLU A 318 -21.66 1.07 6.77
C GLU A 318 -20.71 0.12 7.52
N ALA A 319 -19.41 0.17 7.23
CA ALA A 319 -18.39 -0.69 7.85
C ALA A 319 -17.85 -0.16 9.19
N GLY A 320 -18.30 1.02 9.66
CA GLY A 320 -17.78 1.61 10.90
C GLY A 320 -17.82 3.14 10.92
N ALA A 321 -16.65 3.80 11.06
CA ALA A 321 -16.57 5.26 11.10
C ALA A 321 -15.26 5.79 10.49
N LEU A 322 -15.36 6.96 9.84
CA LEU A 322 -14.23 7.83 9.47
C LEU A 322 -14.20 9.06 10.36
N VAL A 323 -13.02 9.44 10.83
CA VAL A 323 -12.84 10.62 11.69
C VAL A 323 -11.72 11.51 11.15
N PRO A 324 -11.69 12.81 11.45
CA PRO A 324 -10.57 13.66 11.08
C PRO A 324 -9.24 13.14 11.65
N THR A 325 -8.14 13.42 10.96
CA THR A 325 -6.80 13.21 11.51
C THR A 325 -6.58 14.07 12.75
N ASP A 326 -5.81 13.55 13.71
CA ASP A 326 -5.42 14.24 14.96
C ASP A 326 -6.59 14.65 15.88
N ASP A 327 -7.82 14.16 15.66
CA ASP A 327 -8.97 14.43 16.53
C ASP A 327 -9.22 13.27 17.52
N VAL A 328 -8.64 13.42 18.71
CA VAL A 328 -8.79 12.46 19.83
C VAL A 328 -10.26 12.27 20.23
N ASN A 329 -11.05 13.36 20.24
CA ASN A 329 -12.44 13.31 20.67
C ASN A 329 -13.33 12.60 19.67
N ALA A 330 -13.18 12.91 18.39
CA ALA A 330 -13.90 12.25 17.33
C ALA A 330 -13.56 10.75 17.27
N PHE A 331 -12.28 10.38 17.44
CA PHE A 331 -11.85 8.99 17.44
C PHE A 331 -12.43 8.22 18.65
N ALA A 332 -12.37 8.79 19.85
CA ALA A 332 -12.93 8.18 21.05
C ALA A 332 -14.46 7.99 20.93
N ALA A 333 -15.17 9.00 20.43
CA ALA A 333 -16.60 8.92 20.22
C ALA A 333 -16.97 7.86 19.16
N ALA A 334 -16.19 7.75 18.09
CA ALA A 334 -16.38 6.75 17.05
C ALA A 334 -16.16 5.33 17.59
N LEU A 335 -15.13 5.08 18.40
CA LEU A 335 -14.90 3.78 19.04
C LEU A 335 -16.13 3.35 19.87
N ARG A 336 -16.65 4.24 20.74
CA ARG A 336 -17.86 3.93 21.54
C ARG A 336 -19.07 3.58 20.67
N ARG A 337 -19.32 4.36 19.61
CA ARG A 337 -20.45 4.12 18.70
C ARG A 337 -20.31 2.81 17.93
N VAL A 338 -19.13 2.51 17.40
CA VAL A 338 -18.89 1.31 16.60
C VAL A 338 -18.95 0.03 17.45
N LEU A 339 -18.55 0.10 18.72
CA LEU A 339 -18.59 -1.05 19.65
C LEU A 339 -19.99 -1.35 20.22
N SER A 340 -20.94 -0.40 20.12
CA SER A 340 -22.30 -0.63 20.61
C SER A 340 -23.09 -1.59 19.72
N GLU A 341 -23.91 -2.46 20.33
CA GLU A 341 -24.86 -3.28 19.59
C GLU A 341 -26.17 -2.50 19.34
N PRO A 342 -26.87 -2.78 18.24
CA PRO A 342 -26.61 -3.77 17.19
C PRO A 342 -25.61 -3.29 16.11
N ARG A 343 -25.06 -2.09 16.26
CA ARG A 343 -24.19 -1.43 15.26
C ARG A 343 -22.92 -2.24 14.97
N ARG A 344 -22.26 -2.73 16.00
CA ARG A 344 -21.03 -3.53 15.86
C ARG A 344 -21.23 -4.70 14.91
N THR A 345 -22.29 -5.49 15.12
CA THR A 345 -22.62 -6.64 14.28
C THR A 345 -22.94 -6.23 12.83
N ALA A 346 -23.73 -5.17 12.63
CA ALA A 346 -24.06 -4.66 11.31
C ALA A 346 -22.83 -4.13 10.56
N CYS A 347 -21.97 -3.36 11.23
CA CYS A 347 -20.73 -2.85 10.62
C CYS A 347 -19.77 -3.97 10.24
N GLY A 348 -19.64 -5.04 11.06
CA GLY A 348 -18.81 -6.19 10.73
C GLY A 348 -19.27 -6.91 9.45
N ALA A 349 -20.57 -7.13 9.31
CA ALA A 349 -21.15 -7.73 8.09
C ALA A 349 -20.89 -6.84 6.85
N ALA A 350 -21.13 -5.54 6.97
CA ALA A 350 -20.89 -4.58 5.89
C ALA A 350 -19.39 -4.47 5.53
N ALA A 351 -18.50 -4.50 6.53
CA ALA A 351 -17.05 -4.52 6.32
C ALA A 351 -16.64 -5.73 5.47
N ARG A 352 -17.10 -6.93 5.83
CA ARG A 352 -16.80 -8.14 5.08
C ARG A 352 -17.32 -8.06 3.64
N ALA A 353 -18.56 -7.64 3.44
CA ALA A 353 -19.14 -7.48 2.10
C ALA A 353 -18.32 -6.47 1.25
N ARG A 354 -17.93 -5.33 1.84
CA ARG A 354 -17.14 -4.29 1.16
C ARG A 354 -15.74 -4.77 0.78
N SER A 355 -15.10 -5.61 1.60
CA SER A 355 -13.76 -6.14 1.33
C SER A 355 -13.67 -6.95 0.04
N LEU A 356 -14.78 -7.60 -0.39
CA LEU A 356 -14.84 -8.40 -1.61
C LEU A 356 -14.57 -7.59 -2.89
N ASP A 357 -14.72 -6.27 -2.85
CA ASP A 357 -14.37 -5.40 -3.97
C ASP A 357 -12.85 -5.39 -4.26
N TYR A 358 -12.02 -5.93 -3.37
CA TYR A 358 -10.56 -5.93 -3.42
C TYR A 358 -9.94 -7.31 -3.69
N GLY A 359 -10.67 -8.22 -4.33
CA GLY A 359 -10.21 -9.58 -4.62
C GLY A 359 -9.02 -9.64 -5.59
N VAL A 360 -8.25 -10.73 -5.48
CA VAL A 360 -7.01 -10.97 -6.24
C VAL A 360 -7.25 -10.99 -7.75
N GLU A 361 -8.30 -11.69 -8.20
CA GLU A 361 -8.62 -11.83 -9.63
C GLU A 361 -8.89 -10.47 -10.28
N ARG A 362 -9.69 -9.63 -9.63
CA ARG A 362 -10.00 -8.28 -10.12
C ARG A 362 -8.75 -7.40 -10.22
N ALA A 363 -7.90 -7.43 -9.19
CA ALA A 363 -6.67 -6.66 -9.23
C ALA A 363 -5.74 -7.16 -10.33
N ALA A 364 -5.53 -8.47 -10.46
CA ALA A 364 -4.70 -9.06 -11.50
C ALA A 364 -5.21 -8.69 -12.89
N THR A 365 -6.50 -8.83 -13.16
CA THR A 365 -7.12 -8.42 -14.44
C THR A 365 -6.83 -6.95 -14.75
N ASN A 366 -7.08 -6.04 -13.80
CA ASN A 366 -6.83 -4.61 -13.99
C ASN A 366 -5.35 -4.30 -14.28
N TYR A 367 -4.40 -5.00 -13.63
CA TYR A 367 -2.97 -4.84 -13.90
C TYR A 367 -2.60 -5.33 -15.31
N TRP A 368 -3.10 -6.51 -15.70
CA TRP A 368 -2.83 -7.07 -17.01
C TRP A 368 -3.47 -6.26 -18.14
N ASP A 369 -4.66 -5.70 -17.95
CA ASP A 369 -5.27 -4.77 -18.91
C ASP A 369 -4.37 -3.55 -19.19
N ARG A 370 -3.67 -3.02 -18.15
CA ARG A 370 -2.73 -1.91 -18.36
C ARG A 370 -1.46 -2.37 -19.07
N ILE A 371 -0.93 -3.54 -18.74
CA ILE A 371 0.24 -4.13 -19.42
C ILE A 371 -0.09 -4.39 -20.90
N GLU A 372 -1.21 -5.05 -21.19
CA GLU A 372 -1.64 -5.38 -22.54
C GLU A 372 -1.93 -4.10 -23.37
N ALA A 373 -2.58 -3.11 -22.78
CA ALA A 373 -2.78 -1.80 -23.42
C ALA A 373 -1.46 -1.11 -23.76
N ALA A 374 -0.47 -1.16 -22.86
CA ALA A 374 0.85 -0.61 -23.10
C ALA A 374 1.61 -1.36 -24.21
N LEU A 375 1.46 -2.68 -24.28
CA LEU A 375 2.06 -3.53 -25.34
C LEU A 375 1.41 -3.30 -26.72
N ALA A 376 0.15 -2.88 -26.78
CA ALA A 376 -0.59 -2.61 -28.01
C ALA A 376 -0.40 -1.17 -28.50
N ALA A 377 0.01 -0.26 -27.63
CA ALA A 377 0.23 1.14 -27.99
C ALA A 377 1.44 1.29 -28.94
N PRO A 378 1.38 2.18 -29.95
CA PRO A 378 2.55 2.49 -30.75
C PRO A 378 3.67 3.04 -29.85
N PRO A 379 4.95 2.79 -30.19
CA PRO A 379 6.06 3.33 -29.41
C PRO A 379 5.92 4.84 -29.27
N ALA A 380 6.04 5.35 -28.04
CA ALA A 380 5.96 6.79 -27.80
C ALA A 380 7.00 7.51 -28.65
N PRO A 381 6.66 8.62 -29.34
CA PRO A 381 7.63 9.40 -30.06
C PRO A 381 8.74 9.83 -29.11
N ALA A 382 9.99 9.77 -29.58
CA ALA A 382 11.12 10.25 -28.79
C ALA A 382 10.83 11.69 -28.33
N PRO A 383 11.12 12.04 -27.04
CA PRO A 383 10.85 13.37 -26.52
C PRO A 383 11.57 14.39 -27.42
N SER A 384 10.82 15.29 -28.04
CA SER A 384 11.39 16.37 -28.84
C SER A 384 12.14 17.32 -27.89
N LEU A 385 13.29 17.83 -28.35
CA LEU A 385 14.08 18.83 -27.60
C LEU A 385 13.27 20.10 -27.25
N ASN A 386 12.15 20.33 -27.94
CA ASN A 386 11.26 21.48 -27.74
C ASN A 386 10.31 21.36 -26.52
N ASP A 387 10.07 20.18 -25.99
CA ASP A 387 9.22 20.03 -24.78
C ASP A 387 9.89 20.57 -23.52
N ASN A 388 11.22 20.69 -23.53
CA ASN A 388 11.99 21.24 -22.39
C ASN A 388 11.95 22.78 -22.31
N VAL A 389 11.54 23.48 -23.35
CA VAL A 389 11.50 24.96 -23.37
C VAL A 389 10.19 25.49 -22.78
N ARG A 390 9.07 24.79 -22.96
CA ARG A 390 7.76 25.22 -22.43
C ARG A 390 7.63 25.09 -20.91
N LEU A 391 8.39 24.21 -20.26
CA LEU A 391 8.42 24.09 -18.80
C LEU A 391 9.21 25.21 -18.10
N ARG A 392 10.03 25.99 -18.84
CA ARG A 392 10.77 27.12 -18.27
C ARG A 392 10.02 28.46 -18.37
N GLN A 393 8.96 28.55 -19.17
CA GLN A 393 8.21 29.81 -19.38
C GLN A 393 6.94 29.94 -18.54
N GLY A 394 6.58 28.91 -17.73
CA GLY A 394 5.40 28.94 -16.85
C GLY A 394 5.66 29.39 -15.41
N VAL A 395 6.84 29.95 -15.09
CA VAL A 395 7.21 30.38 -13.72
C VAL A 395 7.44 31.88 -13.61
N THR A 396 6.99 32.65 -14.58
CA THR A 396 6.99 34.13 -14.48
C THR A 396 5.65 34.67 -14.97
N SER A 397 4.66 34.68 -14.10
CA SER A 397 3.59 35.68 -14.05
C SER A 397 2.79 35.49 -12.74
#